data_ba5cbdbaac369803ecad10bd192a30a9
#
_entry.id   ba5cbdbaac369803ecad10bd192a30a9
#
_cell.length_a   1.000
_cell.length_b   1.000
_cell.length_c   1.000
_cell.angle_alpha   90.00
_cell.angle_beta   90.00
_cell.angle_gamma   90.00
#
_symmetry.space_group_name_H-M   'P 1'
#
loop_
_entity.id
_entity.type
_entity.pdbx_description
1 polymer ?
#
loop_
_entity_poly.entity_id
_entity_poly.type
_entity_poly.pdbx_seq_one_letter_code
_entity_poly.pdbx_strand_id
1 'polypeptide(L)'
;MKTGYGFTEFETIQEFANYMNNLKVTRKITKLQVHHMALPDYSCWAKDNALRRQYNTKWFHINTNKWDDIAQQLSIFPNGHIVTGRSFNKMPIGIKGWNTGAVCIEIYGNFDYDVMTEAQANAVIACYAILAHKFKLSINSTNIKPHCWFTAGGAYIGDYNRSRSCKTCPGLRFFGGNTKSVMEKNFYPKIRAYDIKNLQQGTVKNDEIDIVNFKVKVITDSLNVRTGPGTNYNKKISVSKNEIYNITKVNSAGTWGLVKELDGWMCITEDYVERVQPATTKEFMVKILADELNIRTGPGTQYGSVGMLKKNEAYTIVEVNSQGTWGKLKSGAGWISLNDKYVKKVEVMVPQPPKAPENKFIIKVKVKELNVRKGPGVEYDVVEKIFEGGAFTIVEKNKEGNWGKLLSGIGWINISSDYVNIVK
;
A
#
# COMPACT_ATOMS: atom_id res chain seq x y z
N MET A 1 8.95 1.83 -15.02
CA MET A 1 9.36 0.40 -14.88
C MET A 1 10.76 0.33 -14.28
N LYS A 2 10.92 -0.38 -13.18
CA LYS A 2 12.20 -0.61 -12.50
C LYS A 2 12.56 -2.08 -12.48
N THR A 3 13.84 -2.40 -12.43
CA THR A 3 14.31 -3.79 -12.30
C THR A 3 15.27 -3.91 -11.11
N GLY A 4 15.16 -5.02 -10.40
CA GLY A 4 16.05 -5.31 -9.26
C GLY A 4 15.79 -6.71 -8.71
N TYR A 5 16.81 -7.32 -8.14
CA TYR A 5 16.72 -8.66 -7.53
C TYR A 5 16.18 -9.77 -8.45
N GLY A 6 16.29 -9.57 -9.78
CA GLY A 6 15.74 -10.51 -10.78
C GLY A 6 14.24 -10.34 -11.05
N PHE A 7 13.62 -9.25 -10.60
CA PHE A 7 12.22 -8.91 -10.81
C PHE A 7 12.07 -7.58 -11.57
N THR A 8 10.90 -7.38 -12.14
CA THR A 8 10.48 -6.13 -12.77
C THR A 8 9.30 -5.55 -11.99
N GLU A 9 9.40 -4.29 -11.60
CA GLU A 9 8.36 -3.50 -10.96
C GLU A 9 7.76 -2.54 -11.99
N PHE A 10 6.44 -2.55 -12.08
CA PHE A 10 5.64 -1.64 -12.87
C PHE A 10 5.01 -0.62 -11.95
N GLU A 11 5.35 0.64 -12.12
CA GLU A 11 4.86 1.75 -11.30
C GLU A 11 3.50 2.24 -11.80
N THR A 12 3.18 1.92 -13.07
CA THR A 12 1.90 2.24 -13.69
C THR A 12 1.26 1.01 -14.32
N ILE A 13 -0.06 1.04 -14.42
CA ILE A 13 -0.84 -0.01 -15.09
C ILE A 13 -0.50 -0.10 -16.58
N GLN A 14 -0.18 1.04 -17.22
CA GLN A 14 0.23 1.08 -18.63
C GLN A 14 1.53 0.32 -18.86
N GLU A 15 2.52 0.48 -17.99
CA GLU A 15 3.78 -0.29 -18.06
C GLU A 15 3.51 -1.79 -17.96
N PHE A 16 2.64 -2.19 -17.03
CA PHE A 16 2.24 -3.59 -16.87
C PHE A 16 1.49 -4.12 -18.10
N ALA A 17 0.55 -3.34 -18.64
CA ALA A 17 -0.19 -3.71 -19.85
C ALA A 17 0.76 -3.90 -21.06
N ASN A 18 1.68 -2.97 -21.27
CA ASN A 18 2.69 -3.05 -22.33
C ASN A 18 3.57 -4.29 -22.17
N TYR A 19 4.02 -4.58 -20.94
CA TYR A 19 4.77 -5.80 -20.65
C TYR A 19 3.95 -7.04 -20.99
N MET A 20 2.70 -7.12 -20.52
CA MET A 20 1.83 -8.27 -20.79
C MET A 20 1.54 -8.46 -22.29
N ASN A 21 1.34 -7.37 -23.04
CA ASN A 21 1.11 -7.44 -24.48
C ASN A 21 2.30 -8.10 -25.21
N ASN A 22 3.53 -7.77 -24.80
CA ASN A 22 4.75 -8.28 -25.43
C ASN A 22 5.21 -9.65 -24.87
N LEU A 23 4.67 -10.06 -23.71
CA LEU A 23 5.08 -11.28 -23.05
C LEU A 23 4.65 -12.52 -23.85
N LYS A 24 5.62 -13.35 -24.23
CA LYS A 24 5.36 -14.67 -24.84
C LYS A 24 5.15 -15.72 -23.75
N VAL A 25 3.96 -16.30 -23.70
CA VAL A 25 3.61 -17.38 -22.76
C VAL A 25 3.32 -18.64 -23.59
N THR A 26 4.10 -19.69 -23.36
CA THR A 26 4.04 -20.94 -24.14
C THR A 26 3.10 -21.97 -23.55
N ARG A 27 2.82 -21.90 -22.23
CA ARG A 27 1.82 -22.78 -21.60
C ARG A 27 0.41 -22.24 -21.74
N LYS A 28 -0.58 -23.12 -21.81
CA LYS A 28 -1.99 -22.74 -21.84
C LYS A 28 -2.42 -22.19 -20.47
N ILE A 29 -2.87 -20.93 -20.42
CA ILE A 29 -3.48 -20.34 -19.23
C ILE A 29 -5.00 -20.41 -19.38
N THR A 30 -5.68 -20.91 -18.34
CA THR A 30 -7.13 -21.13 -18.31
C THR A 30 -7.81 -20.55 -17.08
N LYS A 31 -7.01 -20.02 -16.11
CA LYS A 31 -7.55 -19.56 -14.82
C LYS A 31 -6.60 -18.64 -14.08
N LEU A 32 -7.17 -17.82 -13.18
CA LEU A 32 -6.46 -16.90 -12.31
C LEU A 32 -6.78 -17.24 -10.84
N GLN A 33 -5.77 -17.22 -10.00
CA GLN A 33 -5.90 -17.42 -8.56
C GLN A 33 -5.87 -16.08 -7.84
N VAL A 34 -6.66 -15.94 -6.78
CA VAL A 34 -6.73 -14.74 -5.94
C VAL A 34 -6.20 -15.08 -4.56
N HIS A 35 -5.11 -14.40 -4.17
CA HIS A 35 -4.48 -14.58 -2.88
C HIS A 35 -4.17 -13.24 -2.22
N HIS A 36 -4.07 -13.24 -0.89
CA HIS A 36 -3.36 -12.25 -0.12
C HIS A 36 -2.14 -12.88 0.54
N MET A 37 -1.12 -12.09 0.80
CA MET A 37 0.10 -12.58 1.45
C MET A 37 -0.14 -12.98 2.92
N ALA A 38 -1.09 -12.35 3.59
CA ALA A 38 -1.40 -12.42 5.02
C ALA A 38 -0.23 -11.94 5.90
N LEU A 39 0.97 -12.41 5.65
CA LEU A 39 2.23 -11.91 6.19
C LEU A 39 3.26 -11.87 5.06
N PRO A 40 3.95 -10.74 4.88
CA PRO A 40 3.80 -9.45 5.60
C PRO A 40 2.49 -8.75 5.31
N ASP A 41 1.93 -8.05 6.32
CA ASP A 41 0.75 -7.22 6.25
C ASP A 41 1.10 -5.71 6.10
N TYR A 42 0.09 -4.84 6.18
CA TYR A 42 0.30 -3.40 6.02
C TYR A 42 1.16 -2.77 7.12
N SER A 43 1.22 -3.34 8.32
CA SER A 43 2.10 -2.85 9.38
C SER A 43 3.58 -2.92 9.01
N CYS A 44 3.91 -3.86 8.12
CA CYS A 44 5.26 -4.07 7.61
C CYS A 44 5.62 -3.17 6.41
N TRP A 45 4.64 -2.44 5.83
CA TRP A 45 4.85 -1.70 4.58
C TRP A 45 5.54 -0.34 4.73
N ALA A 46 5.37 0.35 5.83
CA ALA A 46 5.66 1.78 6.00
C ALA A 46 7.08 2.28 5.64
N LYS A 47 8.06 1.38 5.42
CA LYS A 47 9.45 1.71 5.08
C LYS A 47 10.05 0.83 4.00
N ASP A 48 9.22 0.17 3.18
CA ASP A 48 9.69 -0.83 2.25
C ASP A 48 9.43 -0.48 0.80
N ASN A 49 10.19 -1.11 -0.10
CA ASN A 49 9.94 -1.06 -1.52
C ASN A 49 9.51 -2.43 -2.04
N ALA A 50 8.72 -2.41 -3.10
CA ALA A 50 8.09 -3.58 -3.65
C ALA A 50 9.11 -4.63 -4.14
N LEU A 51 10.20 -4.22 -4.80
CA LEU A 51 11.24 -5.13 -5.29
C LEU A 51 11.95 -5.86 -4.16
N ARG A 52 12.26 -5.17 -3.05
CA ARG A 52 12.92 -5.79 -1.90
C ARG A 52 11.99 -6.78 -1.21
N ARG A 53 10.70 -6.44 -1.07
CA ARG A 53 9.70 -7.36 -0.50
C ARG A 53 9.50 -8.59 -1.38
N GLN A 54 9.46 -8.41 -2.68
CA GLN A 54 9.40 -9.53 -3.62
C GLN A 54 10.60 -10.47 -3.47
N TYR A 55 11.80 -9.91 -3.33
CA TYR A 55 13.01 -10.68 -3.06
C TYR A 55 12.93 -11.46 -1.74
N ASN A 56 12.50 -10.81 -0.66
CA ASN A 56 12.35 -11.46 0.65
C ASN A 56 11.32 -12.60 0.60
N THR A 57 10.22 -12.41 -0.13
CA THR A 57 9.21 -13.46 -0.37
C THR A 57 9.82 -14.64 -1.13
N LYS A 58 10.59 -14.38 -2.20
CA LYS A 58 11.31 -15.44 -2.93
C LYS A 58 12.30 -16.16 -2.03
N TRP A 59 13.06 -15.42 -1.25
CA TRP A 59 14.02 -15.99 -0.31
C TRP A 59 13.34 -16.94 0.68
N PHE A 60 12.22 -16.51 1.28
CA PHE A 60 11.42 -17.32 2.20
C PHE A 60 10.89 -18.61 1.52
N HIS A 61 10.36 -18.48 0.30
CA HIS A 61 9.85 -19.64 -0.44
C HIS A 61 10.94 -20.66 -0.75
N ILE A 62 12.14 -20.23 -1.12
CA ILE A 62 13.25 -21.13 -1.43
C ILE A 62 13.87 -21.70 -0.15
N ASN A 63 14.19 -20.83 0.82
CA ASN A 63 15.02 -21.22 1.95
C ASN A 63 14.21 -21.86 3.10
N THR A 64 12.98 -21.42 3.29
CA THR A 64 12.10 -21.94 4.36
C THR A 64 11.17 -23.01 3.85
N ASN A 65 10.42 -22.74 2.78
CA ASN A 65 9.47 -23.70 2.23
C ASN A 65 10.11 -24.76 1.33
N LYS A 66 11.40 -24.60 0.97
CA LYS A 66 12.16 -25.49 0.07
C LYS A 66 11.55 -25.63 -1.32
N TRP A 67 10.90 -24.58 -1.81
CA TRP A 67 10.37 -24.52 -3.16
C TRP A 67 11.49 -24.14 -4.16
N ASP A 68 11.26 -24.44 -5.44
CA ASP A 68 12.23 -24.16 -6.52
C ASP A 68 12.34 -22.67 -6.90
N ASP A 69 11.32 -21.88 -6.57
CA ASP A 69 11.25 -20.47 -6.88
C ASP A 69 10.12 -19.80 -6.06
N ILE A 70 9.93 -18.47 -6.23
CA ILE A 70 8.77 -17.77 -5.71
C ILE A 70 7.47 -18.40 -6.24
N ALA A 71 6.43 -18.45 -5.42
CA ALA A 71 5.20 -19.17 -5.72
C ALA A 71 4.36 -18.56 -6.84
N GLN A 72 4.16 -17.25 -6.76
CA GLN A 72 3.25 -16.47 -7.60
C GLN A 72 3.94 -15.87 -8.82
N GLN A 73 3.18 -15.62 -9.88
CA GLN A 73 3.67 -14.89 -11.06
C GLN A 73 3.71 -13.38 -10.86
N LEU A 74 2.79 -12.85 -10.06
CA LEU A 74 2.67 -11.42 -9.81
C LEU A 74 2.40 -11.16 -8.33
N SER A 75 2.93 -10.04 -7.84
CA SER A 75 2.57 -9.44 -6.56
C SER A 75 2.09 -8.01 -6.75
N ILE A 76 1.06 -7.59 -5.99
CA ILE A 76 0.47 -6.25 -6.05
C ILE A 76 0.63 -5.59 -4.68
N PHE A 77 1.28 -4.43 -4.64
CA PHE A 77 1.70 -3.77 -3.42
C PHE A 77 0.78 -2.61 -3.03
N PRO A 78 0.82 -2.13 -1.76
CA PRO A 78 -0.07 -1.08 -1.27
C PRO A 78 -0.01 0.26 -2.03
N ASN A 79 1.11 0.56 -2.68
CA ASN A 79 1.29 1.74 -3.54
C ASN A 79 0.69 1.58 -4.96
N GLY A 80 0.05 0.44 -5.25
CA GLY A 80 -0.50 0.12 -6.57
C GLY A 80 0.51 -0.46 -7.56
N HIS A 81 1.78 -0.62 -7.15
CA HIS A 81 2.79 -1.21 -8.03
C HIS A 81 2.58 -2.71 -8.19
N ILE A 82 2.85 -3.21 -9.39
CA ILE A 82 2.81 -4.63 -9.73
C ILE A 82 4.24 -5.11 -9.94
N VAL A 83 4.61 -6.24 -9.36
CA VAL A 83 5.95 -6.81 -9.49
C VAL A 83 5.88 -8.23 -10.04
N THR A 84 6.75 -8.54 -11.00
CA THR A 84 6.89 -9.91 -11.51
C THR A 84 7.40 -10.85 -10.43
N GLY A 85 7.04 -12.13 -10.54
CA GLY A 85 7.53 -13.20 -9.69
C GLY A 85 8.05 -14.37 -10.51
N ARG A 86 7.47 -15.56 -10.29
CA ARG A 86 7.73 -16.77 -11.07
C ARG A 86 7.40 -16.55 -12.55
N SER A 87 8.22 -17.10 -13.43
CA SER A 87 7.96 -17.05 -14.88
C SER A 87 6.54 -17.51 -15.22
N PHE A 88 5.87 -16.79 -16.14
CA PHE A 88 4.56 -17.21 -16.65
C PHE A 88 4.60 -18.55 -17.39
N ASN A 89 5.77 -19.01 -17.83
CA ASN A 89 5.95 -20.31 -18.44
C ASN A 89 6.11 -21.47 -17.44
N LYS A 90 6.22 -21.14 -16.14
CA LYS A 90 6.22 -22.12 -15.04
C LYS A 90 4.87 -22.16 -14.32
N MET A 91 4.48 -23.33 -13.86
CA MET A 91 3.29 -23.52 -13.05
C MET A 91 3.49 -22.83 -11.68
N PRO A 92 2.49 -22.10 -11.14
CA PRO A 92 2.57 -21.52 -9.79
C PRO A 92 2.50 -22.57 -8.69
N ILE A 93 2.84 -22.15 -7.47
CA ILE A 93 2.61 -22.91 -6.24
C ILE A 93 1.58 -22.13 -5.39
N GLY A 94 0.34 -22.03 -5.87
CA GLY A 94 -0.73 -21.27 -5.20
C GLY A 94 -1.75 -22.19 -4.54
N ILE A 95 -2.70 -22.72 -5.31
CA ILE A 95 -3.77 -23.57 -4.82
C ILE A 95 -3.49 -25.05 -5.18
N LYS A 96 -3.29 -25.89 -4.17
CA LYS A 96 -3.11 -27.34 -4.36
C LYS A 96 -4.24 -27.90 -5.23
N GLY A 97 -3.89 -28.74 -6.21
CA GLY A 97 -4.86 -29.33 -7.16
C GLY A 97 -5.41 -28.37 -8.23
N TRP A 98 -5.11 -27.07 -8.14
CA TRP A 98 -5.65 -26.07 -9.08
C TRP A 98 -4.58 -25.16 -9.74
N ASN A 99 -3.31 -25.59 -9.72
CA ASN A 99 -2.18 -24.82 -10.26
C ASN A 99 -1.99 -24.99 -11.79
N THR A 100 -2.34 -26.16 -12.34
CA THR A 100 -2.21 -26.41 -13.80
C THR A 100 -3.05 -25.41 -14.59
N GLY A 101 -2.43 -24.67 -15.52
CA GLY A 101 -3.08 -23.61 -16.29
C GLY A 101 -3.42 -22.34 -15.50
N ALA A 102 -2.97 -22.22 -14.26
CA ALA A 102 -3.25 -21.03 -13.44
C ALA A 102 -2.15 -19.96 -13.55
N VAL A 103 -2.54 -18.71 -13.34
CA VAL A 103 -1.68 -17.60 -12.91
C VAL A 103 -2.02 -17.30 -11.46
N CYS A 104 -1.04 -17.28 -10.58
CA CYS A 104 -1.18 -16.95 -9.18
C CYS A 104 -0.80 -15.47 -8.97
N ILE A 105 -1.68 -14.72 -8.33
CA ILE A 105 -1.49 -13.32 -7.98
C ILE A 105 -1.59 -13.19 -6.47
N GLU A 106 -0.53 -12.71 -5.84
CA GLU A 106 -0.47 -12.41 -4.41
C GLU A 106 -0.64 -10.92 -4.17
N ILE A 107 -1.56 -10.54 -3.33
CA ILE A 107 -1.85 -9.16 -2.99
C ILE A 107 -1.28 -8.89 -1.60
N TYR A 108 -0.37 -7.94 -1.48
CA TYR A 108 0.29 -7.60 -0.24
C TYR A 108 -0.70 -7.08 0.79
N GLY A 109 -0.67 -7.63 2.00
CA GLY A 109 -1.55 -7.27 3.10
C GLY A 109 -2.29 -8.48 3.68
N ASN A 110 -2.95 -8.29 4.81
CA ASN A 110 -3.85 -9.26 5.43
C ASN A 110 -5.29 -8.73 5.44
N PHE A 111 -6.04 -9.04 4.41
CA PHE A 111 -7.41 -8.53 4.26
C PHE A 111 -8.44 -9.26 5.13
N ASP A 112 -8.01 -9.96 6.17
CA ASP A 112 -8.89 -10.29 7.28
C ASP A 112 -9.15 -9.07 8.18
N TYR A 113 -8.16 -8.13 8.23
CA TYR A 113 -8.25 -6.88 9.01
C TYR A 113 -7.71 -5.63 8.28
N ASP A 114 -6.76 -5.76 7.35
CA ASP A 114 -6.28 -4.62 6.56
C ASP A 114 -7.39 -4.07 5.65
N VAL A 115 -7.33 -2.77 5.40
CA VAL A 115 -8.16 -2.10 4.39
C VAL A 115 -7.29 -1.77 3.19
N MET A 116 -7.63 -2.34 2.04
CA MET A 116 -6.89 -2.13 0.79
C MET A 116 -6.84 -0.63 0.44
N THR A 117 -5.66 -0.14 0.09
CA THR A 117 -5.53 1.23 -0.44
C THR A 117 -6.26 1.35 -1.78
N GLU A 118 -6.69 2.55 -2.12
CA GLU A 118 -7.32 2.80 -3.42
C GLU A 118 -6.38 2.47 -4.59
N ALA A 119 -5.10 2.85 -4.47
CA ALA A 119 -4.08 2.55 -5.48
C ALA A 119 -3.94 1.04 -5.69
N GLN A 120 -3.87 0.26 -4.60
CA GLN A 120 -3.78 -1.19 -4.70
C GLN A 120 -5.07 -1.81 -5.26
N ALA A 121 -6.25 -1.33 -4.84
CA ALA A 121 -7.54 -1.83 -5.33
C ALA A 121 -7.67 -1.62 -6.84
N ASN A 122 -7.29 -0.43 -7.33
CA ASN A 122 -7.27 -0.11 -8.76
C ASN A 122 -6.28 -1.00 -9.52
N ALA A 123 -5.07 -1.22 -8.98
CA ALA A 123 -4.08 -2.10 -9.58
C ALA A 123 -4.55 -3.57 -9.62
N VAL A 124 -5.23 -4.04 -8.58
CA VAL A 124 -5.83 -5.39 -8.55
C VAL A 124 -6.87 -5.53 -9.67
N ILE A 125 -7.83 -4.61 -9.77
CA ILE A 125 -8.86 -4.63 -10.82
C ILE A 125 -8.21 -4.66 -12.20
N ALA A 126 -7.29 -3.74 -12.47
CA ALA A 126 -6.59 -3.62 -13.74
C ALA A 126 -5.78 -4.88 -14.08
N CYS A 127 -5.04 -5.42 -13.12
CA CYS A 127 -4.23 -6.62 -13.30
C CYS A 127 -5.10 -7.82 -13.76
N TYR A 128 -6.21 -8.08 -13.06
CA TYR A 128 -7.11 -9.17 -13.43
C TYR A 128 -7.78 -8.94 -14.79
N ALA A 129 -8.14 -7.70 -15.12
CA ALA A 129 -8.71 -7.35 -16.43
C ALA A 129 -7.70 -7.60 -17.56
N ILE A 130 -6.47 -7.11 -17.43
CA ILE A 130 -5.39 -7.29 -18.41
C ILE A 130 -5.07 -8.77 -18.61
N LEU A 131 -4.97 -9.55 -17.52
CA LEU A 131 -4.71 -10.99 -17.60
C LEU A 131 -5.87 -11.75 -18.25
N ALA A 132 -7.12 -11.43 -17.86
CA ALA A 132 -8.29 -12.04 -18.45
C ALA A 132 -8.38 -11.77 -19.97
N HIS A 133 -8.09 -10.55 -20.40
CA HIS A 133 -8.02 -10.19 -21.80
C HIS A 133 -6.88 -10.92 -22.54
N LYS A 134 -5.65 -10.86 -22.02
CA LYS A 134 -4.46 -11.53 -22.59
C LYS A 134 -4.70 -13.02 -22.85
N PHE A 135 -5.32 -13.70 -21.89
CA PHE A 135 -5.53 -15.14 -21.96
C PHE A 135 -6.94 -15.54 -22.39
N LYS A 136 -7.77 -14.58 -22.83
CA LYS A 136 -9.15 -14.78 -23.30
C LYS A 136 -10.02 -15.54 -22.29
N LEU A 137 -9.95 -15.12 -21.01
CA LEU A 137 -10.70 -15.73 -19.92
C LEU A 137 -11.98 -14.97 -19.62
N SER A 138 -13.07 -15.68 -19.41
CA SER A 138 -14.30 -15.08 -18.90
C SER A 138 -14.11 -14.67 -17.43
N ILE A 139 -14.57 -13.47 -17.06
CA ILE A 139 -14.46 -12.93 -15.70
C ILE A 139 -15.65 -13.42 -14.88
N ASN A 140 -15.48 -14.56 -14.23
CA ASN A 140 -16.50 -15.24 -13.42
C ASN A 140 -15.85 -16.21 -12.43
N SER A 141 -16.67 -16.81 -11.58
CA SER A 141 -16.26 -17.79 -10.57
C SER A 141 -15.78 -19.15 -11.13
N THR A 142 -15.87 -19.37 -12.43
CA THR A 142 -15.26 -20.55 -13.06
C THR A 142 -13.77 -20.35 -13.28
N ASN A 143 -13.37 -19.19 -13.80
CA ASN A 143 -12.00 -18.94 -14.22
C ASN A 143 -11.17 -18.16 -13.19
N ILE A 144 -11.80 -17.43 -12.26
CA ILE A 144 -11.11 -16.64 -11.24
C ILE A 144 -11.60 -17.12 -9.87
N LYS A 145 -10.70 -17.74 -9.09
CA LYS A 145 -11.08 -18.30 -7.79
C LYS A 145 -10.14 -17.90 -6.67
N PRO A 146 -10.68 -17.53 -5.50
CA PRO A 146 -9.90 -17.34 -4.29
C PRO A 146 -9.48 -18.67 -3.68
N HIS A 147 -8.39 -18.63 -2.93
CA HIS A 147 -7.82 -19.80 -2.27
C HIS A 147 -8.79 -20.44 -1.26
N CYS A 148 -9.55 -19.62 -0.55
CA CYS A 148 -10.50 -20.11 0.47
C CYS A 148 -11.63 -21.00 -0.07
N TRP A 149 -11.82 -21.09 -1.39
CA TRP A 149 -12.83 -22.00 -1.96
C TRP A 149 -12.31 -23.42 -2.13
N PHE A 150 -11.18 -23.74 -1.50
CA PHE A 150 -10.54 -25.06 -1.55
C PHE A 150 -10.20 -25.54 -0.15
N THR A 151 -10.23 -26.86 0.04
CA THR A 151 -9.73 -27.53 1.25
C THR A 151 -8.20 -27.56 1.26
N ALA A 152 -7.58 -27.88 2.40
CA ALA A 152 -6.14 -28.09 2.50
C ALA A 152 -5.64 -29.24 1.58
N GLY A 153 -6.49 -30.22 1.28
CA GLY A 153 -6.22 -31.28 0.32
C GLY A 153 -6.30 -30.84 -1.15
N GLY A 154 -6.83 -29.64 -1.44
CA GLY A 154 -6.98 -29.10 -2.79
C GLY A 154 -8.34 -29.40 -3.45
N ALA A 155 -9.31 -29.96 -2.72
CA ALA A 155 -10.66 -30.15 -3.23
C ALA A 155 -11.41 -28.83 -3.30
N TYR A 156 -12.03 -28.56 -4.47
CA TYR A 156 -12.89 -27.40 -4.65
C TYR A 156 -14.22 -27.56 -3.90
N ILE A 157 -14.58 -26.62 -3.05
CA ILE A 157 -15.78 -26.67 -2.20
C ILE A 157 -16.85 -25.64 -2.59
N GLY A 158 -16.62 -24.88 -3.66
CA GLY A 158 -17.63 -23.98 -4.27
C GLY A 158 -17.69 -22.58 -3.69
N ASP A 159 -17.44 -22.42 -2.41
CA ASP A 159 -17.50 -21.14 -1.68
C ASP A 159 -16.61 -21.19 -0.43
N TYR A 160 -16.41 -20.03 0.22
CA TYR A 160 -15.81 -19.98 1.55
C TYR A 160 -16.68 -20.69 2.57
N ASN A 161 -16.07 -21.61 3.31
CA ASN A 161 -16.70 -22.30 4.42
C ASN A 161 -15.73 -22.38 5.59
N ARG A 162 -16.08 -21.79 6.73
CA ARG A 162 -15.21 -21.63 7.90
C ARG A 162 -14.58 -22.95 8.39
N SER A 163 -15.30 -24.07 8.28
CA SER A 163 -14.83 -25.38 8.77
C SER A 163 -14.11 -26.22 7.72
N ARG A 164 -14.28 -25.94 6.42
CA ARG A 164 -13.75 -26.75 5.32
C ARG A 164 -12.65 -26.06 4.52
N SER A 165 -12.67 -24.73 4.46
CA SER A 165 -11.66 -23.93 3.75
C SER A 165 -10.30 -24.08 4.43
N CYS A 166 -9.23 -24.17 3.64
CA CYS A 166 -7.87 -24.26 4.18
C CYS A 166 -7.44 -22.96 4.90
N LYS A 167 -8.00 -21.82 4.52
CA LYS A 167 -7.71 -20.48 5.06
C LYS A 167 -8.76 -19.48 4.59
N THR A 168 -8.70 -18.23 5.08
CA THR A 168 -9.59 -17.12 4.70
C THR A 168 -9.19 -16.44 3.40
N CYS A 169 -7.97 -16.71 2.89
CA CYS A 169 -7.35 -16.06 1.73
C CYS A 169 -8.30 -15.96 0.51
N PRO A 170 -8.53 -14.76 -0.06
CA PRO A 170 -7.77 -13.50 0.05
C PRO A 170 -8.18 -12.59 1.23
N GLY A 171 -8.99 -13.05 2.17
CA GLY A 171 -9.36 -12.33 3.37
C GLY A 171 -10.82 -11.92 3.43
N LEU A 172 -11.35 -11.80 4.65
CA LEU A 172 -12.76 -11.52 4.94
C LEU A 172 -13.22 -10.11 4.54
N ARG A 173 -12.27 -9.18 4.29
CA ARG A 173 -12.55 -7.80 3.85
C ARG A 173 -12.19 -7.56 2.38
N PHE A 174 -11.66 -8.56 1.66
CA PHE A 174 -11.28 -8.41 0.26
C PHE A 174 -12.48 -8.02 -0.60
N PHE A 175 -12.52 -6.78 -1.10
CA PHE A 175 -13.67 -6.18 -1.81
C PHE A 175 -15.03 -6.42 -1.09
N GLY A 176 -15.01 -6.46 0.25
CA GLY A 176 -16.19 -6.69 1.08
C GLY A 176 -16.40 -8.15 1.48
N GLY A 177 -15.52 -9.08 1.08
CA GLY A 177 -15.54 -10.48 1.52
C GLY A 177 -14.94 -11.47 0.54
N ASN A 178 -14.91 -12.73 0.94
CA ASN A 178 -14.28 -13.81 0.17
C ASN A 178 -15.28 -14.90 -0.26
N THR A 179 -16.58 -14.68 -0.04
CA THR A 179 -17.64 -15.60 -0.49
C THR A 179 -17.92 -15.44 -1.98
N LYS A 180 -18.47 -16.47 -2.61
CA LYS A 180 -18.83 -16.44 -4.03
C LYS A 180 -19.81 -15.29 -4.34
N SER A 181 -20.81 -15.10 -3.54
CA SER A 181 -21.79 -14.02 -3.71
C SER A 181 -21.13 -12.65 -3.66
N VAL A 182 -20.21 -12.40 -2.72
CA VAL A 182 -19.49 -11.12 -2.61
C VAL A 182 -18.56 -10.92 -3.82
N MET A 183 -17.84 -11.94 -4.25
CA MET A 183 -16.99 -11.86 -5.43
C MET A 183 -17.80 -11.53 -6.70
N GLU A 184 -18.95 -12.15 -6.86
CA GLU A 184 -19.87 -11.92 -8.00
C GLU A 184 -20.51 -10.52 -7.97
N LYS A 185 -20.77 -9.98 -6.79
CA LYS A 185 -21.38 -8.65 -6.61
C LYS A 185 -20.35 -7.52 -6.68
N ASN A 186 -19.18 -7.68 -6.06
CA ASN A 186 -18.28 -6.56 -5.77
C ASN A 186 -16.95 -6.61 -6.55
N PHE A 187 -16.44 -7.80 -6.93
CA PHE A 187 -15.13 -7.94 -7.55
C PHE A 187 -15.20 -8.14 -9.07
N TYR A 188 -15.89 -9.18 -9.54
CA TYR A 188 -15.96 -9.46 -10.98
C TYR A 188 -16.61 -8.34 -11.80
N PRO A 189 -17.68 -7.64 -11.34
CA PRO A 189 -18.24 -6.52 -12.10
C PRO A 189 -17.24 -5.38 -12.30
N LYS A 190 -16.40 -5.08 -11.30
CA LYS A 190 -15.35 -4.06 -11.41
C LYS A 190 -14.30 -4.44 -12.45
N ILE A 191 -13.89 -5.71 -12.48
CA ILE A 191 -12.94 -6.21 -13.50
C ILE A 191 -13.56 -6.15 -14.90
N ARG A 192 -14.84 -6.54 -15.06
CA ARG A 192 -15.55 -6.46 -16.35
C ARG A 192 -15.74 -5.04 -16.85
N ALA A 193 -15.94 -4.10 -15.93
CA ALA A 193 -16.12 -2.68 -16.24
C ALA A 193 -14.79 -1.96 -16.57
N TYR A 194 -13.65 -2.62 -16.31
CA TYR A 194 -12.34 -2.02 -16.58
C TYR A 194 -12.09 -1.88 -18.09
N ASP A 195 -11.86 -0.67 -18.55
CA ASP A 195 -11.65 -0.39 -19.98
C ASP A 195 -10.19 -0.68 -20.40
N ILE A 196 -9.99 -1.86 -20.98
CA ILE A 196 -8.68 -2.29 -21.50
C ILE A 196 -8.37 -1.65 -22.86
N LYS A 197 -9.37 -1.20 -23.61
CA LYS A 197 -9.16 -0.69 -24.98
C LYS A 197 -8.26 0.54 -24.97
N ASN A 198 -8.37 1.36 -23.94
CA ASN A 198 -7.50 2.53 -23.75
C ASN A 198 -6.03 2.16 -23.48
N LEU A 199 -5.75 0.96 -22.97
CA LEU A 199 -4.37 0.47 -22.74
C LEU A 199 -3.72 -0.14 -23.99
N GLN A 200 -4.50 -0.51 -25.01
CA GLN A 200 -4.01 -1.21 -26.21
C GLN A 200 -3.59 -0.29 -27.34
N GLN A 201 -4.04 0.93 -27.34
CA GLN A 201 -3.68 1.93 -28.34
C GLN A 201 -2.36 2.60 -27.93
N GLY A 202 -1.24 1.90 -28.08
CA GLY A 202 0.12 2.43 -27.94
C GLY A 202 0.51 3.46 -29.01
N THR A 203 -0.45 4.17 -29.58
CA THR A 203 -0.28 5.39 -30.36
C THR A 203 -0.70 6.54 -29.45
N VAL A 204 0.27 7.37 -29.13
CA VAL A 204 0.11 8.68 -28.51
C VAL A 204 -1.15 9.37 -29.09
N LYS A 205 -2.29 9.20 -28.43
CA LYS A 205 -3.36 10.18 -28.40
C LYS A 205 -3.51 10.60 -26.96
N ASN A 206 -3.14 11.84 -26.74
CA ASN A 206 -3.35 12.60 -25.52
C ASN A 206 -4.75 12.31 -24.96
N ASP A 207 -4.80 12.14 -23.62
CA ASP A 207 -5.93 12.34 -22.74
C ASP A 207 -6.40 11.11 -21.94
N GLU A 208 -5.48 10.26 -21.45
CA GLU A 208 -5.79 9.46 -20.27
C GLU A 208 -5.68 10.36 -19.03
N ILE A 209 -6.81 10.49 -18.38
CA ILE A 209 -7.00 11.39 -17.24
C ILE A 209 -7.09 10.52 -15.99
N ASP A 210 -6.02 10.46 -15.21
CA ASP A 210 -6.06 9.84 -13.89
C ASP A 210 -6.91 10.68 -12.95
N ILE A 211 -7.89 10.07 -12.31
CA ILE A 211 -8.65 10.70 -11.23
C ILE A 211 -7.73 10.76 -10.00
N VAL A 212 -7.41 11.96 -9.58
CA VAL A 212 -6.54 12.24 -8.45
C VAL A 212 -7.22 13.23 -7.49
N ASN A 213 -6.71 13.37 -6.29
CA ASN A 213 -7.15 14.39 -5.36
C ASN A 213 -5.96 14.87 -4.53
N PHE A 214 -5.30 15.91 -5.01
CA PHE A 214 -4.22 16.56 -4.28
C PHE A 214 -4.21 18.05 -4.57
N LYS A 215 -3.57 18.82 -3.68
CA LYS A 215 -3.39 20.26 -3.85
C LYS A 215 -2.02 20.59 -4.41
N VAL A 216 -1.98 21.63 -5.24
CA VAL A 216 -0.73 22.25 -5.69
C VAL A 216 -0.76 23.73 -5.36
N LYS A 217 0.40 24.27 -5.01
CA LYS A 217 0.65 25.71 -4.85
C LYS A 217 1.46 26.20 -6.05
N VAL A 218 1.01 27.24 -6.69
CA VAL A 218 1.72 27.88 -7.80
C VAL A 218 2.98 28.57 -7.29
N ILE A 219 4.15 28.26 -7.88
CA ILE A 219 5.45 28.84 -7.47
C ILE A 219 6.01 29.83 -8.49
N THR A 220 5.45 29.88 -9.69
CA THR A 220 5.78 30.89 -10.73
C THR A 220 4.87 32.10 -10.62
N ASP A 221 5.34 33.28 -11.07
CA ASP A 221 4.60 34.52 -10.95
C ASP A 221 3.26 34.50 -11.70
N SER A 222 3.18 33.76 -12.82
CA SER A 222 1.95 33.55 -13.57
C SER A 222 1.95 32.16 -14.25
N LEU A 223 0.85 31.43 -14.13
CA LEU A 223 0.67 30.14 -14.76
C LEU A 223 -0.66 30.08 -15.53
N ASN A 224 -0.61 29.64 -16.78
CA ASN A 224 -1.80 29.55 -17.61
C ASN A 224 -2.62 28.30 -17.29
N VAL A 225 -3.92 28.49 -17.13
CA VAL A 225 -4.93 27.44 -17.11
C VAL A 225 -5.59 27.37 -18.48
N ARG A 226 -5.70 26.19 -19.05
CA ARG A 226 -6.10 25.96 -20.45
C ARG A 226 -7.33 25.06 -20.56
N THR A 227 -7.90 24.96 -21.74
CA THR A 227 -9.08 24.13 -22.03
C THR A 227 -8.74 22.63 -22.10
N GLY A 228 -7.45 22.26 -22.13
CA GLY A 228 -6.98 20.87 -22.18
C GLY A 228 -5.53 20.73 -21.72
N PRO A 229 -5.03 19.50 -21.57
CA PRO A 229 -3.73 19.19 -20.95
C PRO A 229 -2.55 19.35 -21.91
N GLY A 230 -2.26 20.57 -22.30
CA GLY A 230 -1.13 20.87 -23.20
C GLY A 230 -1.05 22.36 -23.57
N THR A 231 0.10 22.80 -24.05
CA THR A 231 0.32 24.19 -24.50
C THR A 231 -0.40 24.54 -25.78
N ASN A 232 -0.83 23.55 -26.56
CA ASN A 232 -1.63 23.68 -27.78
C ASN A 232 -3.12 23.96 -27.53
N TYR A 233 -3.60 23.81 -26.28
CA TYR A 233 -4.97 24.15 -25.92
C TYR A 233 -5.13 25.63 -25.59
N ASN A 234 -6.33 26.18 -25.85
CA ASN A 234 -6.63 27.58 -25.60
C ASN A 234 -6.48 27.94 -24.12
N LYS A 235 -5.89 29.12 -23.86
CA LYS A 235 -5.83 29.71 -22.54
C LYS A 235 -7.24 30.10 -22.08
N LYS A 236 -7.63 29.67 -20.86
CA LYS A 236 -8.86 30.12 -20.17
C LYS A 236 -8.58 31.33 -19.28
N ILE A 237 -7.57 31.19 -18.40
CA ILE A 237 -7.20 32.18 -17.41
C ILE A 237 -5.72 32.04 -17.05
N SER A 238 -5.13 33.03 -16.38
CA SER A 238 -3.86 32.87 -15.66
C SER A 238 -4.11 32.93 -14.17
N VAL A 239 -3.33 32.13 -13.43
CA VAL A 239 -3.29 32.10 -11.95
C VAL A 239 -1.95 32.62 -11.46
N SER A 240 -1.91 33.12 -10.23
CA SER A 240 -0.77 33.83 -9.66
C SER A 240 -0.01 32.97 -8.65
N LYS A 241 1.21 33.40 -8.37
CA LYS A 241 2.08 32.77 -7.35
C LYS A 241 1.41 32.73 -5.98
N ASN A 242 1.67 31.65 -5.26
CA ASN A 242 1.13 31.33 -3.93
C ASN A 242 -0.34 30.91 -3.91
N GLU A 243 -1.08 30.96 -5.01
CA GLU A 243 -2.42 30.41 -5.07
C GLU A 243 -2.38 28.87 -4.98
N ILE A 244 -3.39 28.28 -4.32
CA ILE A 244 -3.48 26.85 -4.08
C ILE A 244 -4.75 26.29 -4.75
N TYR A 245 -4.59 25.22 -5.52
CA TYR A 245 -5.65 24.62 -6.30
C TYR A 245 -5.76 23.12 -6.06
N ASN A 246 -7.00 22.58 -6.12
CA ASN A 246 -7.24 21.14 -6.10
C ASN A 246 -7.10 20.57 -7.50
N ILE A 247 -6.24 19.57 -7.64
CA ILE A 247 -6.11 18.78 -8.87
C ILE A 247 -6.95 17.53 -8.72
N THR A 248 -7.89 17.34 -9.64
CA THR A 248 -8.84 16.21 -9.63
C THR A 248 -8.55 15.17 -10.71
N LYS A 249 -7.78 15.55 -11.71
CA LYS A 249 -7.36 14.67 -12.80
C LYS A 249 -5.96 15.07 -13.25
N VAL A 250 -5.19 14.10 -13.74
CA VAL A 250 -3.91 14.35 -14.39
C VAL A 250 -3.87 13.66 -15.75
N ASN A 251 -3.11 14.21 -16.69
CA ASN A 251 -2.87 13.50 -17.95
C ASN A 251 -1.93 12.31 -17.72
N SER A 252 -1.89 11.39 -18.68
CA SER A 252 -1.07 10.18 -18.59
C SER A 252 0.42 10.42 -18.35
N ALA A 253 0.94 11.58 -18.78
CA ALA A 253 2.32 11.98 -18.51
C ALA A 253 2.53 12.55 -17.09
N GLY A 254 1.46 12.78 -16.30
CA GLY A 254 1.55 13.40 -14.98
C GLY A 254 1.99 14.86 -14.99
N THR A 255 2.01 15.51 -16.17
CA THR A 255 2.54 16.87 -16.34
C THR A 255 1.48 17.97 -16.36
N TRP A 256 0.21 17.61 -16.58
CA TRP A 256 -0.94 18.53 -16.57
C TRP A 256 -2.01 18.04 -15.62
N GLY A 257 -2.56 18.96 -14.82
CA GLY A 257 -3.61 18.68 -13.85
C GLY A 257 -4.87 19.49 -14.11
N LEU A 258 -6.06 18.84 -14.00
CA LEU A 258 -7.35 19.51 -14.05
C LEU A 258 -7.63 20.17 -12.71
N VAL A 259 -7.72 21.49 -12.75
CA VAL A 259 -8.04 22.34 -11.60
C VAL A 259 -9.55 22.30 -11.35
N LYS A 260 -9.95 21.81 -10.18
CA LYS A 260 -11.37 21.66 -9.82
C LYS A 260 -12.12 23.00 -9.86
N GLU A 261 -11.54 24.03 -9.29
CA GLU A 261 -12.15 25.34 -9.09
C GLU A 261 -12.33 26.12 -10.40
N LEU A 262 -11.51 25.82 -11.41
CA LEU A 262 -11.46 26.56 -12.68
C LEU A 262 -11.94 25.73 -13.87
N ASP A 263 -12.23 24.45 -13.66
CA ASP A 263 -12.55 23.51 -14.73
C ASP A 263 -11.62 23.66 -15.93
N GLY A 264 -10.33 23.67 -15.67
CA GLY A 264 -9.28 23.90 -16.67
C GLY A 264 -7.96 23.25 -16.28
N TRP A 265 -7.07 23.06 -17.23
CA TRP A 265 -5.83 22.34 -17.09
C TRP A 265 -4.65 23.27 -16.88
N MET A 266 -3.82 23.02 -15.85
CA MET A 266 -2.55 23.70 -15.64
C MET A 266 -1.38 22.71 -15.70
N CYS A 267 -0.21 23.20 -16.06
CA CYS A 267 1.03 22.44 -15.94
C CYS A 267 1.35 22.25 -14.45
N ILE A 268 1.62 20.99 -14.05
CA ILE A 268 1.87 20.61 -12.65
C ILE A 268 3.27 20.02 -12.44
N THR A 269 4.20 20.35 -13.33
CA THR A 269 5.62 19.98 -13.13
C THR A 269 6.25 20.84 -12.03
N GLU A 270 7.31 20.36 -11.43
CA GLU A 270 8.00 21.00 -10.29
C GLU A 270 8.53 22.42 -10.60
N ASP A 271 8.70 22.75 -11.89
CA ASP A 271 9.08 24.11 -12.32
C ASP A 271 7.99 25.15 -12.10
N TYR A 272 6.71 24.76 -12.03
CA TYR A 272 5.55 25.64 -11.99
C TYR A 272 4.75 25.57 -10.70
N VAL A 273 4.74 24.37 -10.07
CA VAL A 273 3.97 24.14 -8.85
C VAL A 273 4.73 23.26 -7.86
N GLU A 274 4.49 23.49 -6.57
CA GLU A 274 4.86 22.54 -5.52
C GLU A 274 3.61 21.76 -5.06
N ARG A 275 3.73 20.46 -4.84
CA ARG A 275 2.66 19.68 -4.21
C ARG A 275 2.50 20.16 -2.77
N VAL A 276 1.32 20.67 -2.44
CA VAL A 276 0.93 20.87 -1.06
C VAL A 276 0.71 19.47 -0.48
N GLN A 277 1.72 18.96 0.20
CA GLN A 277 1.52 17.81 1.05
C GLN A 277 0.36 18.18 1.98
N PRO A 278 -0.68 17.31 2.15
CA PRO A 278 -1.54 17.47 3.31
C PRO A 278 -0.55 17.56 4.48
N ALA A 279 -0.64 18.63 5.26
CA ALA A 279 0.19 18.76 6.43
C ALA A 279 0.09 17.40 7.09
N THR A 280 1.20 16.66 7.16
CA THR A 280 1.29 15.49 8.02
C THR A 280 1.11 16.09 9.39
N THR A 281 -0.14 16.20 9.80
CA THR A 281 -0.45 16.60 11.16
C THR A 281 0.17 15.49 11.97
N LYS A 282 1.34 15.81 12.55
CA LYS A 282 1.91 14.98 13.59
C LYS A 282 0.72 14.72 14.50
N GLU A 283 0.27 13.47 14.60
CA GLU A 283 -0.87 13.10 15.41
C GLU A 283 -0.73 13.82 16.75
N PHE A 284 -1.77 14.49 17.18
CA PHE A 284 -1.75 15.17 18.48
C PHE A 284 -3.04 14.84 19.24
N MET A 285 -2.95 14.89 20.56
CA MET A 285 -4.11 14.68 21.40
C MET A 285 -4.76 15.99 21.76
N VAL A 286 -6.09 15.94 21.86
CA VAL A 286 -6.90 17.03 22.45
C VAL A 286 -7.69 16.48 23.60
N LYS A 287 -7.81 17.28 24.68
CA LYS A 287 -8.71 17.04 25.78
C LYS A 287 -9.96 17.89 25.57
N ILE A 288 -11.13 17.29 25.75
CA ILE A 288 -12.41 17.97 25.60
C ILE A 288 -12.65 18.85 26.86
N LEU A 289 -12.93 20.13 26.63
CA LEU A 289 -13.24 21.13 27.65
C LEU A 289 -14.74 21.39 27.76
N ALA A 290 -15.48 21.30 26.65
CA ALA A 290 -16.91 21.46 26.63
C ALA A 290 -17.60 20.28 27.33
N ASP A 291 -18.74 20.51 27.96
CA ASP A 291 -19.52 19.45 28.56
C ASP A 291 -19.95 18.38 27.54
N GLU A 292 -20.30 18.85 26.32
CA GLU A 292 -20.55 18.02 25.14
C GLU A 292 -19.95 18.67 23.88
N LEU A 293 -19.32 17.88 23.02
CA LEU A 293 -18.77 18.32 21.74
C LEU A 293 -19.24 17.38 20.62
N ASN A 294 -19.96 17.91 19.64
CA ASN A 294 -20.46 17.14 18.51
C ASN A 294 -19.33 16.57 17.64
N ILE A 295 -19.46 15.31 17.26
CA ILE A 295 -18.75 14.67 16.17
C ILE A 295 -19.58 14.85 14.91
N ARG A 296 -18.97 15.34 13.81
CA ARG A 296 -19.67 15.62 12.55
C ARG A 296 -19.11 14.82 11.39
N THR A 297 -19.91 14.63 10.34
CA THR A 297 -19.51 13.92 9.13
C THR A 297 -18.43 14.64 8.32
N GLY A 298 -18.19 15.93 8.60
CA GLY A 298 -17.19 16.75 7.91
C GLY A 298 -16.73 17.96 8.74
N PRO A 299 -15.70 18.71 8.27
CA PRO A 299 -15.05 19.76 9.01
C PRO A 299 -15.83 21.09 8.97
N GLY A 300 -16.97 21.16 9.65
CA GLY A 300 -17.80 22.37 9.71
C GLY A 300 -19.14 22.13 10.41
N THR A 301 -19.78 23.23 10.87
CA THR A 301 -21.09 23.17 11.54
C THR A 301 -22.24 22.82 10.59
N GLN A 302 -22.05 22.97 9.29
CA GLN A 302 -23.01 22.60 8.24
C GLN A 302 -23.11 21.08 8.03
N TYR A 303 -22.13 20.32 8.54
CA TYR A 303 -22.17 18.84 8.45
C TYR A 303 -23.00 18.24 9.58
N GLY A 304 -23.72 17.15 9.28
CA GLY A 304 -24.56 16.44 10.25
C GLY A 304 -23.76 15.93 11.45
N SER A 305 -24.38 15.98 12.65
CA SER A 305 -23.82 15.34 13.84
C SER A 305 -24.04 13.84 13.80
N VAL A 306 -23.00 13.06 14.12
CA VAL A 306 -22.99 11.59 14.14
C VAL A 306 -22.67 11.02 15.53
N GLY A 307 -22.46 11.90 16.52
CA GLY A 307 -22.16 11.53 17.89
C GLY A 307 -21.69 12.72 18.70
N MET A 308 -21.38 12.48 19.98
CA MET A 308 -20.89 13.50 20.91
C MET A 308 -19.77 12.95 21.78
N LEU A 309 -18.83 13.80 22.13
CA LEU A 309 -17.75 13.57 23.08
C LEU A 309 -18.02 14.32 24.36
N LYS A 310 -17.58 13.77 25.49
CA LYS A 310 -17.83 14.34 26.82
C LYS A 310 -16.61 15.03 27.39
N LYS A 311 -16.83 15.94 28.30
CA LYS A 311 -15.79 16.68 29.02
C LYS A 311 -14.79 15.75 29.68
N ASN A 312 -13.54 16.18 29.67
CA ASN A 312 -12.38 15.49 30.23
C ASN A 312 -11.88 14.26 29.45
N GLU A 313 -12.59 13.80 28.45
CA GLU A 313 -12.10 12.76 27.54
C GLU A 313 -10.99 13.30 26.65
N ALA A 314 -10.08 12.42 26.23
CA ALA A 314 -8.94 12.78 25.36
C ALA A 314 -8.98 11.95 24.08
N TYR A 315 -8.73 12.61 22.94
CA TYR A 315 -8.80 12.00 21.61
C TYR A 315 -7.63 12.38 20.74
N THR A 316 -7.19 11.45 19.91
CA THR A 316 -6.13 11.68 18.93
C THR A 316 -6.71 12.25 17.64
N ILE A 317 -6.14 13.36 17.17
CA ILE A 317 -6.42 13.99 15.89
C ILE A 317 -5.36 13.53 14.89
N VAL A 318 -5.82 13.03 13.74
CA VAL A 318 -4.96 12.51 12.65
C VAL A 318 -4.94 13.40 11.41
N GLU A 319 -5.93 14.28 11.29
CA GLU A 319 -6.08 15.19 10.16
C GLU A 319 -6.68 16.51 10.65
N VAL A 320 -6.25 17.63 10.07
CA VAL A 320 -6.79 18.96 10.37
C VAL A 320 -7.23 19.60 9.06
N ASN A 321 -8.39 20.29 9.06
CA ASN A 321 -8.83 21.00 7.87
C ASN A 321 -7.86 22.16 7.52
N SER A 322 -7.94 22.66 6.30
CA SER A 322 -7.02 23.70 5.78
C SER A 322 -6.95 24.97 6.61
N GLN A 323 -7.99 25.28 7.39
CA GLN A 323 -8.04 26.45 8.28
C GLN A 323 -7.54 26.14 9.71
N GLY A 324 -7.19 24.90 10.03
CA GLY A 324 -6.75 24.52 11.37
C GLY A 324 -7.86 24.47 12.43
N THR A 325 -9.13 24.62 12.05
CA THR A 325 -10.27 24.80 12.97
C THR A 325 -11.05 23.52 13.29
N TRP A 326 -10.86 22.47 12.49
CA TRP A 326 -11.51 21.15 12.65
C TRP A 326 -10.49 20.04 12.57
N GLY A 327 -10.64 19.03 13.44
CA GLY A 327 -9.78 17.86 13.51
C GLY A 327 -10.56 16.57 13.34
N LYS A 328 -10.01 15.63 12.56
CA LYS A 328 -10.55 14.30 12.36
C LYS A 328 -10.04 13.35 13.42
N LEU A 329 -10.96 12.64 14.04
CA LEU A 329 -10.65 11.65 15.08
C LEU A 329 -9.96 10.42 14.49
N LYS A 330 -8.92 9.92 15.15
CA LYS A 330 -8.20 8.69 14.79
C LYS A 330 -9.12 7.46 14.77
N SER A 331 -10.16 7.46 15.57
CA SER A 331 -11.19 6.40 15.58
C SER A 331 -11.97 6.29 14.27
N GLY A 332 -11.89 7.28 13.38
CA GLY A 332 -12.73 7.35 12.18
C GLY A 332 -14.15 7.84 12.42
N ALA A 333 -14.54 8.12 13.66
CA ALA A 333 -15.92 8.52 14.02
C ALA A 333 -16.35 9.84 13.36
N GLY A 334 -15.42 10.71 12.96
CA GLY A 334 -15.73 11.96 12.26
C GLY A 334 -14.84 13.12 12.67
N TRP A 335 -15.36 14.34 12.52
CA TRP A 335 -14.67 15.60 12.73
C TRP A 335 -15.19 16.34 13.97
N ILE A 336 -14.30 16.96 14.72
CA ILE A 336 -14.61 17.82 15.87
C ILE A 336 -14.01 19.21 15.69
N SER A 337 -14.62 20.22 16.31
CA SER A 337 -14.05 21.57 16.37
C SER A 337 -12.77 21.58 17.20
N LEU A 338 -11.73 22.23 16.67
CA LEU A 338 -10.45 22.46 17.38
C LEU A 338 -10.38 23.85 18.03
N ASN A 339 -11.52 24.53 18.17
CA ASN A 339 -11.55 25.82 18.85
C ASN A 339 -11.16 25.66 20.33
N ASP A 340 -10.26 26.50 20.83
CA ASP A 340 -9.73 26.44 22.20
C ASP A 340 -10.79 26.55 23.30
N LYS A 341 -11.97 27.04 22.95
CA LYS A 341 -13.14 27.04 23.85
C LYS A 341 -13.66 25.62 24.12
N TYR A 342 -13.50 24.71 23.15
CA TYR A 342 -14.07 23.36 23.22
C TYR A 342 -13.03 22.29 23.48
N VAL A 343 -11.78 22.51 23.09
CA VAL A 343 -10.69 21.53 23.25
C VAL A 343 -9.39 22.22 23.66
N LYS A 344 -8.56 21.52 24.40
CA LYS A 344 -7.18 21.89 24.70
C LYS A 344 -6.25 20.89 24.06
N LYS A 345 -5.29 21.37 23.25
CA LYS A 345 -4.19 20.51 22.82
C LYS A 345 -3.46 20.01 24.06
N VAL A 346 -3.41 18.71 24.21
CA VAL A 346 -2.54 18.07 25.20
C VAL A 346 -1.22 17.90 24.50
N GLU A 347 -0.19 18.59 24.99
CA GLU A 347 1.17 18.15 24.69
C GLU A 347 1.23 16.74 25.26
N VAL A 348 1.05 15.75 24.37
CA VAL A 348 1.55 14.44 24.67
C VAL A 348 3.04 14.68 24.86
N MET A 349 3.52 14.60 26.07
CA MET A 349 4.85 14.06 26.25
C MET A 349 4.76 12.64 25.64
N VAL A 350 4.76 12.54 24.30
CA VAL A 350 5.30 11.39 23.66
C VAL A 350 6.66 11.28 24.31
N PRO A 351 6.99 10.20 25.03
CA PRO A 351 8.38 9.99 25.40
C PRO A 351 9.11 10.25 24.09
N GLN A 352 9.88 11.35 24.03
CA GLN A 352 10.62 11.68 22.82
C GLN A 352 11.23 10.37 22.41
N PRO A 353 11.08 9.90 21.15
CA PRO A 353 11.85 8.76 20.72
C PRO A 353 13.26 9.10 21.20
N PRO A 354 13.85 8.32 22.12
CA PRO A 354 15.04 8.71 22.87
C PRO A 354 15.94 9.37 21.86
N LYS A 355 16.36 10.63 22.13
CA LYS A 355 17.21 11.49 21.30
C LYS A 355 18.13 10.55 20.56
N ALA A 356 18.04 10.50 19.22
CA ALA A 356 18.63 9.42 18.44
C ALA A 356 20.03 9.18 18.98
N PRO A 357 20.34 8.03 19.53
CA PRO A 357 21.59 7.83 20.24
C PRO A 357 22.70 8.20 19.26
N GLU A 358 23.60 9.04 19.68
CA GLU A 358 24.71 9.59 18.89
C GLU A 358 25.65 8.49 18.34
N ASN A 359 25.38 7.21 18.64
CA ASN A 359 26.18 6.05 18.31
C ASN A 359 25.38 4.95 17.60
N LYS A 360 24.79 5.26 16.42
CA LYS A 360 24.34 4.20 15.52
C LYS A 360 25.53 3.55 14.86
N PHE A 361 25.57 2.22 14.86
CA PHE A 361 26.62 1.49 14.14
C PHE A 361 26.01 0.30 13.40
N ILE A 362 26.71 -0.14 12.35
CA ILE A 362 26.28 -1.27 11.53
C ILE A 362 27.05 -2.51 11.97
N ILE A 363 26.33 -3.62 12.10
CA ILE A 363 26.92 -4.94 12.31
C ILE A 363 26.65 -5.84 11.10
N LYS A 364 27.51 -6.81 10.90
CA LYS A 364 27.33 -7.91 9.95
C LYS A 364 27.30 -9.24 10.72
N VAL A 365 26.24 -10.01 10.51
CA VAL A 365 26.10 -11.34 11.17
C VAL A 365 27.12 -12.31 10.58
N LYS A 366 27.85 -13.00 11.43
CA LYS A 366 28.91 -13.97 11.06
C LYS A 366 28.58 -15.43 11.38
N VAL A 367 27.45 -15.67 12.06
CA VAL A 367 26.96 -17.02 12.37
C VAL A 367 25.82 -17.41 11.44
N LYS A 368 25.62 -18.70 11.19
CA LYS A 368 24.59 -19.20 10.28
C LYS A 368 23.20 -18.68 10.62
N GLU A 369 22.87 -18.62 11.91
CA GLU A 369 21.60 -18.11 12.43
C GLU A 369 21.85 -17.32 13.73
N LEU A 370 21.18 -16.20 13.89
CA LEU A 370 21.17 -15.39 15.11
C LEU A 370 19.74 -15.03 15.47
N ASN A 371 19.33 -15.36 16.69
CA ASN A 371 17.99 -15.07 17.17
C ASN A 371 17.79 -13.59 17.45
N VAL A 372 16.66 -13.05 16.99
CA VAL A 372 16.13 -11.75 17.41
C VAL A 372 15.12 -12.01 18.53
N ARG A 373 15.26 -11.30 19.66
CA ARG A 373 14.45 -11.53 20.85
C ARG A 373 13.68 -10.27 21.25
N LYS A 374 12.62 -10.44 22.02
CA LYS A 374 11.80 -9.32 22.55
C LYS A 374 12.58 -8.36 23.43
N GLY A 375 13.65 -8.84 24.06
CA GLY A 375 14.49 -8.07 25.01
C GLY A 375 15.96 -8.48 24.95
N PRO A 376 16.83 -7.75 25.68
CA PRO A 376 18.29 -7.91 25.64
C PRO A 376 18.79 -9.05 26.54
N GLY A 377 18.41 -10.28 26.24
CA GLY A 377 18.82 -11.46 27.00
C GLY A 377 18.31 -12.76 26.38
N VAL A 378 18.89 -13.87 26.77
CA VAL A 378 18.51 -15.21 26.30
C VAL A 378 17.18 -15.69 26.90
N GLU A 379 16.76 -15.10 27.99
CA GLU A 379 15.50 -15.34 28.69
C GLU A 379 14.27 -14.78 27.95
N TYR A 380 14.49 -13.84 27.02
CA TYR A 380 13.37 -13.29 26.24
C TYR A 380 13.02 -14.16 25.04
N ASP A 381 11.72 -14.20 24.71
CA ASP A 381 11.20 -14.96 23.57
C ASP A 381 11.88 -14.57 22.26
N VAL A 382 12.14 -15.56 21.42
CA VAL A 382 12.60 -15.36 20.05
C VAL A 382 11.43 -14.90 19.18
N VAL A 383 11.59 -13.75 18.53
CA VAL A 383 10.57 -13.18 17.62
C VAL A 383 10.93 -13.36 16.15
N GLU A 384 12.22 -13.50 15.85
CA GLU A 384 12.72 -13.70 14.49
C GLU A 384 14.13 -14.33 14.52
N LYS A 385 14.60 -14.76 13.34
CA LYS A 385 15.98 -15.17 13.11
C LYS A 385 16.59 -14.37 11.98
N ILE A 386 17.83 -13.96 12.13
CA ILE A 386 18.64 -13.31 11.11
C ILE A 386 19.84 -14.20 10.77
N PHE A 387 20.40 -14.02 9.58
CA PHE A 387 21.31 -15.00 9.01
C PHE A 387 22.65 -14.40 8.61
N GLU A 388 23.64 -15.27 8.45
CA GLU A 388 25.01 -14.95 8.07
C GLU A 388 25.07 -14.02 6.85
N GLY A 389 25.93 -13.02 6.91
CA GLY A 389 26.10 -12.02 5.87
C GLY A 389 25.13 -10.85 5.93
N GLY A 390 24.03 -10.96 6.70
CA GLY A 390 23.08 -9.88 6.91
C GLY A 390 23.70 -8.69 7.63
N ALA A 391 23.48 -7.47 7.13
CA ALA A 391 23.92 -6.23 7.75
C ALA A 391 22.75 -5.51 8.42
N PHE A 392 22.93 -5.11 9.69
CA PHE A 392 21.87 -4.50 10.50
C PHE A 392 22.40 -3.29 11.26
N THR A 393 21.56 -2.27 11.38
CA THR A 393 21.88 -1.08 12.19
C THR A 393 21.41 -1.29 13.62
N ILE A 394 22.33 -1.11 14.56
CA ILE A 394 22.08 -1.09 16.00
C ILE A 394 21.86 0.35 16.44
N VAL A 395 20.79 0.59 17.20
CA VAL A 395 20.41 1.92 17.69
C VAL A 395 20.54 2.08 19.18
N GLU A 396 20.63 0.99 19.92
CA GLU A 396 20.70 0.95 21.36
C GLU A 396 21.50 -0.26 21.81
N LYS A 397 22.29 -0.15 22.89
CA LYS A 397 22.95 -1.27 23.58
C LYS A 397 22.35 -1.45 24.95
N ASN A 398 22.30 -2.70 25.43
CA ASN A 398 22.03 -2.95 26.84
C ASN A 398 23.19 -2.44 27.72
N LYS A 399 22.99 -2.44 29.02
CA LYS A 399 23.96 -1.90 29.97
C LYS A 399 25.33 -2.60 29.91
N GLU A 400 25.33 -3.90 29.62
CA GLU A 400 26.53 -4.73 29.51
C GLU A 400 27.21 -4.60 28.12
N GLY A 401 26.54 -3.99 27.16
CA GLY A 401 27.05 -3.74 25.79
C GLY A 401 27.08 -4.96 24.85
N ASN A 402 26.52 -6.09 25.28
CA ASN A 402 26.53 -7.36 24.53
C ASN A 402 25.23 -7.65 23.77
N TRP A 403 24.17 -6.87 23.99
CA TRP A 403 22.94 -6.90 23.22
C TRP A 403 22.69 -5.57 22.53
N GLY A 404 22.24 -5.64 21.28
CA GLY A 404 21.92 -4.49 20.47
C GLY A 404 20.50 -4.53 19.94
N LYS A 405 19.80 -3.40 20.04
CA LYS A 405 18.46 -3.23 19.49
C LYS A 405 18.53 -2.87 18.03
N LEU A 406 17.80 -3.59 17.22
CA LEU A 406 17.71 -3.35 15.80
C LEU A 406 16.95 -2.05 15.48
N LEU A 407 17.43 -1.28 14.50
CA LEU A 407 16.76 -0.06 14.01
C LEU A 407 15.34 -0.35 13.51
N SER A 408 15.08 -1.57 13.03
CA SER A 408 13.75 -2.00 12.58
C SER A 408 12.71 -2.05 13.71
N GLY A 409 13.16 -2.02 14.97
CA GLY A 409 12.29 -2.16 16.14
C GLY A 409 11.80 -3.59 16.40
N ILE A 410 12.16 -4.58 15.57
CA ILE A 410 11.70 -5.98 15.69
C ILE A 410 12.16 -6.60 17.01
N GLY A 411 13.36 -6.22 17.49
CA GLY A 411 13.87 -6.75 18.75
C GLY A 411 15.36 -6.54 18.97
N TRP A 412 15.92 -7.37 19.82
CA TRP A 412 17.31 -7.35 20.29
C TRP A 412 18.08 -8.56 19.79
N ILE A 413 19.33 -8.37 19.44
CA ILE A 413 20.28 -9.42 19.06
C ILE A 413 21.52 -9.38 19.93
N ASN A 414 22.17 -10.52 20.11
CA ASN A 414 23.50 -10.56 20.70
C ASN A 414 24.53 -9.96 19.74
N ILE A 415 25.25 -8.94 20.18
CA ILE A 415 26.24 -8.21 19.36
C ILE A 415 27.66 -8.45 19.80
N SER A 416 27.92 -9.50 20.59
CA SER A 416 29.29 -9.88 20.92
C SER A 416 30.07 -10.32 19.68
N SER A 417 31.39 -10.24 19.77
CA SER A 417 32.28 -10.54 18.64
C SER A 417 32.15 -11.99 18.10
N ASP A 418 31.54 -12.89 18.87
CA ASP A 418 31.31 -14.27 18.43
C ASP A 418 30.20 -14.37 17.38
N TYR A 419 29.24 -13.43 17.40
CA TYR A 419 28.06 -13.47 16.56
C TYR A 419 28.07 -12.45 15.41
N VAL A 420 28.75 -11.31 15.60
CA VAL A 420 28.73 -10.22 14.61
C VAL A 420 30.08 -9.53 14.45
N ASN A 421 30.30 -8.95 13.29
CA ASN A 421 31.39 -7.98 13.04
C ASN A 421 30.79 -6.58 13.01
N ILE A 422 31.42 -5.62 13.68
CA ILE A 422 31.09 -4.19 13.53
C ILE A 422 31.65 -3.71 12.19
N VAL A 423 30.78 -3.12 11.38
CA VAL A 423 31.17 -2.49 10.10
C VAL A 423 31.38 -1.00 10.39
N LYS A 424 32.58 -0.52 10.13
CA LYS A 424 32.94 0.90 10.29
C LYS A 424 32.44 1.73 9.12
#